data_2adbac701f71049967b6aea18b55a229
#
_entry.id   2adbac701f71049967b6aea18b55a229
#
_cell.length_a   1.000
_cell.length_b   1.000
_cell.length_c   1.000
_cell.angle_alpha   90.00
_cell.angle_beta   90.00
_cell.angle_gamma   90.00
#
_symmetry.space_group_name_H-M   'P 1'
#
loop_
_entity.id
_entity.type
_entity.pdbx_description
1 polymer ?
#
loop_
_entity_poly.entity_id
_entity_poly.type
_entity_poly.pdbx_seq_one_letter_code
_entity_poly.pdbx_strand_id
1 'polypeptide(L)'
;MKNWSAYTLTDLPQIAKEIVKISSQIPSIWLFRGQMGTGKTTLIKEICKQMGVEHSVQSPTFSLVNEYQTKNATRIFHFDLYRLKNTQEALAIGIEDYLDSGNICLIEWPEQAEELWDIPHTTFSLSLNNEYTRNLEMNW
;
A
#
# COMPACT_ATOMS: atom_id res chain seq x y z
N MET A 1 -10.51 -11.13 -6.83
CA MET A 1 -9.82 -11.51 -5.59
C MET A 1 -8.62 -12.40 -5.90
N LYS A 2 -7.51 -12.17 -5.24
CA LYS A 2 -6.32 -13.01 -5.35
C LYS A 2 -5.78 -13.33 -3.96
N ASN A 3 -5.20 -14.52 -3.80
CA ASN A 3 -4.62 -14.97 -2.53
C ASN A 3 -3.24 -15.58 -2.77
N TRP A 4 -2.33 -15.32 -1.86
CA TRP A 4 -1.02 -15.98 -1.80
C TRP A 4 -0.83 -16.51 -0.40
N SER A 5 -0.71 -17.83 -0.26
CA SER A 5 -0.59 -18.49 1.03
C SER A 5 0.84 -18.93 1.29
N ALA A 6 1.28 -18.77 2.54
CA ALA A 6 2.58 -19.25 3.00
C ALA A 6 3.76 -18.80 2.10
N TYR A 7 3.71 -17.55 1.61
CA TYR A 7 4.79 -17.03 0.78
C TYR A 7 5.98 -16.58 1.64
N THR A 8 7.16 -16.60 1.01
CA THR A 8 8.41 -16.18 1.63
C THR A 8 8.90 -14.88 0.99
N LEU A 9 9.97 -14.28 1.54
CA LEU A 9 10.60 -13.11 0.94
C LEU A 9 11.07 -13.37 -0.49
N THR A 10 11.49 -14.59 -0.79
CA THR A 10 11.92 -15.00 -2.14
C THR A 10 10.76 -14.92 -3.15
N ASP A 11 9.53 -15.11 -2.69
CA ASP A 11 8.34 -15.08 -3.55
C ASP A 11 7.84 -13.66 -3.84
N LEU A 12 8.24 -12.67 -3.05
CA LEU A 12 7.73 -11.30 -3.16
C LEU A 12 7.90 -10.67 -4.54
N PRO A 13 9.04 -10.79 -5.23
CA PRO A 13 9.17 -10.19 -6.57
C PRO A 13 8.11 -10.68 -7.54
N GLN A 14 7.79 -11.97 -7.52
CA GLN A 14 6.77 -12.53 -8.40
C GLN A 14 5.37 -12.07 -7.99
N ILE A 15 5.08 -12.03 -6.70
CA ILE A 15 3.80 -11.55 -6.18
C ILE A 15 3.58 -10.09 -6.57
N ALA A 16 4.57 -9.24 -6.36
CA ALA A 16 4.49 -7.83 -6.72
C ALA A 16 4.31 -7.65 -8.24
N LYS A 17 4.97 -8.47 -9.03
CA LYS A 17 4.84 -8.44 -10.49
C LYS A 17 3.41 -8.76 -10.92
N GLU A 18 2.77 -9.76 -10.30
CA GLU A 18 1.38 -10.11 -10.57
C GLU A 18 0.42 -8.98 -10.20
N ILE A 19 0.67 -8.33 -9.05
CA ILE A 19 -0.14 -7.17 -8.61
C ILE A 19 -0.02 -6.01 -9.60
N VAL A 20 1.20 -5.67 -9.98
CA VAL A 20 1.46 -4.55 -10.90
C VAL A 20 0.82 -4.82 -12.27
N LYS A 21 0.80 -6.06 -12.71
CA LYS A 21 0.22 -6.44 -14.00
C LYS A 21 -1.25 -6.06 -14.11
N ILE A 22 -2.01 -6.11 -13.02
CA ILE A 22 -3.44 -5.78 -13.02
C ILE A 22 -3.72 -4.38 -12.45
N SER A 23 -2.70 -3.61 -12.13
CA SER A 23 -2.86 -2.33 -11.44
C SER A 23 -3.75 -1.32 -12.16
N SER A 24 -3.74 -1.33 -13.50
CA SER A 24 -4.60 -0.43 -14.29
C SER A 24 -6.06 -0.87 -14.34
N GLN A 25 -6.39 -2.07 -13.87
CA GLN A 25 -7.72 -2.66 -13.93
C GLN A 25 -8.44 -2.65 -12.59
N ILE A 26 -7.81 -2.13 -11.56
CA ILE A 26 -8.35 -2.10 -10.19
C ILE A 26 -8.35 -0.67 -9.67
N PRO A 27 -9.17 -0.37 -8.63
CA PRO A 27 -9.13 0.96 -8.02
C PRO A 27 -7.73 1.35 -7.56
N SER A 28 -7.39 2.63 -7.72
CA SER A 28 -6.03 3.14 -7.49
C SER A 28 -5.71 3.42 -6.02
N ILE A 29 -6.68 3.37 -5.14
CA ILE A 29 -6.47 3.54 -3.71
C ILE A 29 -6.25 2.16 -3.10
N TRP A 30 -5.06 1.93 -2.56
CA TRP A 30 -4.62 0.62 -2.08
C TRP A 30 -4.41 0.66 -0.57
N LEU A 31 -5.26 -0.04 0.16
CA LEU A 31 -5.23 -0.10 1.61
C LEU A 31 -4.48 -1.36 2.05
N PHE A 32 -3.44 -1.18 2.86
CA PHE A 32 -2.62 -2.28 3.38
C PHE A 32 -2.97 -2.52 4.84
N ARG A 33 -3.66 -3.63 5.10
CA ARG A 33 -4.11 -4.02 6.43
C ARG A 33 -3.28 -5.18 6.95
N GLY A 34 -2.97 -5.15 8.21
CA GLY A 34 -2.19 -6.19 8.88
C GLY A 34 -1.49 -5.63 10.10
N GLN A 35 -1.26 -6.49 11.08
CA GLN A 35 -0.55 -6.09 12.29
C GLN A 35 0.91 -5.73 11.98
N MET A 36 1.56 -5.08 12.92
CA MET A 36 2.97 -4.74 12.81
C MET A 36 3.80 -6.03 12.60
N GLY A 37 4.77 -5.96 11.70
CA GLY A 37 5.64 -7.09 11.40
C GLY A 37 5.08 -8.10 10.38
N THR A 38 3.92 -7.82 9.77
CA THR A 38 3.36 -8.70 8.74
C THR A 38 3.96 -8.49 7.36
N GLY A 39 4.77 -7.44 7.17
CA GLY A 39 5.47 -7.19 5.91
C GLY A 39 4.78 -6.19 4.99
N LYS A 40 3.94 -5.30 5.52
CA LYS A 40 3.25 -4.27 4.70
C LYS A 40 4.24 -3.39 3.94
N THR A 41 5.18 -2.78 4.66
CA THR A 41 6.18 -1.90 4.04
C THR A 41 7.08 -2.67 3.07
N THR A 42 7.44 -3.91 3.41
CA THR A 42 8.26 -4.77 2.55
C THR A 42 7.56 -5.05 1.23
N LEU A 43 6.26 -5.35 1.27
CA LEU A 43 5.46 -5.55 0.07
C LEU A 43 5.37 -4.27 -0.75
N ILE A 44 5.14 -3.14 -0.12
CA ILE A 44 5.08 -1.83 -0.78
C ILE A 44 6.39 -1.52 -1.50
N LYS A 45 7.52 -1.77 -0.86
CA LYS A 45 8.84 -1.56 -1.48
C LYS A 45 8.99 -2.38 -2.76
N GLU A 46 8.58 -3.62 -2.71
CA GLU A 46 8.68 -4.50 -3.89
C GLU A 46 7.72 -4.08 -4.99
N ILE A 47 6.48 -3.69 -4.64
CA ILE A 47 5.52 -3.17 -5.61
C ILE A 47 6.08 -1.93 -6.31
N CYS A 48 6.61 -0.97 -5.55
CA CYS A 48 7.20 0.25 -6.10
C CYS A 48 8.37 -0.07 -7.03
N LYS A 49 9.22 -1.02 -6.65
CA LYS A 49 10.33 -1.48 -7.47
C LYS A 49 9.83 -2.04 -8.81
N GLN A 50 8.79 -2.87 -8.78
CA GLN A 50 8.20 -3.44 -9.98
C GLN A 50 7.52 -2.38 -10.85
N MET A 51 7.06 -1.28 -10.27
CA MET A 51 6.49 -0.14 -11.00
C MET A 51 7.55 0.81 -11.58
N GLY A 52 8.83 0.56 -11.31
CA GLY A 52 9.92 1.36 -11.87
C GLY A 52 10.33 2.55 -11.03
N VAL A 53 10.06 2.53 -9.73
CA VAL A 53 10.61 3.52 -8.79
C VAL A 53 12.09 3.20 -8.55
N GLU A 54 12.98 4.12 -8.89
CA GLU A 54 14.43 3.89 -8.85
C GLU A 54 15.08 4.35 -7.55
N HIS A 55 14.44 5.25 -6.81
CA HIS A 55 14.98 5.72 -5.53
C HIS A 55 14.44 4.91 -4.35
N SER A 56 15.04 5.12 -3.18
CA SER A 56 14.68 4.40 -1.95
C SER A 56 13.23 4.61 -1.57
N VAL A 57 12.53 3.52 -1.28
CA VAL A 57 11.18 3.53 -0.72
C VAL A 57 11.29 3.23 0.76
N GLN A 58 10.77 4.12 1.59
CA GLN A 58 10.77 3.99 3.04
C GLN A 58 9.39 4.32 3.58
N SER A 59 9.04 3.74 4.74
CA SER A 59 7.80 4.11 5.40
C SER A 59 7.83 5.60 5.79
N PRO A 60 6.77 6.37 5.46
CA PRO A 60 6.72 7.79 5.78
C PRO A 60 6.24 8.04 7.22
N THR A 61 6.88 7.42 8.21
CA THR A 61 6.43 7.46 9.61
C THR A 61 6.38 8.89 10.17
N PHE A 62 7.32 9.76 9.78
CA PHE A 62 7.40 11.12 10.30
C PHE A 62 6.78 12.14 9.36
N SER A 63 6.90 11.95 8.04
CA SER A 63 6.36 12.88 7.04
C SER A 63 4.90 12.62 6.71
N LEU A 64 4.34 11.47 7.11
CA LEU A 64 3.00 10.96 6.83
C LEU A 64 2.76 10.61 5.36
N VAL A 65 3.39 11.28 4.40
CA VAL A 65 3.26 10.98 2.98
C VAL A 65 4.60 11.11 2.28
N ASN A 66 4.92 10.13 1.42
CA ASN A 66 6.04 10.19 0.49
C ASN A 66 5.50 10.15 -0.94
N GLU A 67 6.15 10.88 -1.83
CA GLU A 67 5.83 10.86 -3.25
C GLU A 67 6.96 10.15 -3.98
N TYR A 68 6.61 9.18 -4.80
CA TYR A 68 7.56 8.47 -5.66
C TYR A 68 7.21 8.70 -7.12
N GLN A 69 8.23 8.67 -7.96
CA GLN A 69 8.06 8.79 -9.40
C GLN A 69 8.59 7.54 -10.08
N THR A 70 7.78 6.97 -10.99
CA THR A 70 8.18 5.83 -11.80
C THR A 70 9.00 6.29 -13.01
N LYS A 71 9.60 5.33 -13.74
CA LYS A 71 10.34 5.65 -14.98
C LYS A 71 9.49 6.36 -16.01
N ASN A 72 8.18 6.14 -16.00
CA ASN A 72 7.25 6.76 -16.95
C ASN A 72 6.71 8.10 -16.42
N ALA A 73 7.34 8.68 -15.41
CA ALA A 73 6.93 9.92 -14.77
C ALA A 73 5.53 9.87 -14.10
N THR A 74 5.02 8.68 -13.83
CA THR A 74 3.80 8.48 -13.06
C THR A 74 4.11 8.65 -11.58
N ARG A 75 3.18 9.27 -10.83
CA ARG A 75 3.35 9.50 -9.41
C ARG A 75 2.67 8.43 -8.59
N ILE A 76 3.30 8.05 -7.47
CA ILE A 76 2.75 7.15 -6.47
C ILE A 76 2.84 7.87 -5.12
N PHE A 77 1.75 7.90 -4.38
CA PHE A 77 1.71 8.48 -3.03
C PHE A 77 1.67 7.37 -2.00
N HIS A 78 2.53 7.45 -1.00
CA HIS A 78 2.66 6.46 0.04
C HIS A 78 2.40 7.12 1.39
N PHE A 79 1.34 6.68 2.08
CA PHE A 79 0.91 7.19 3.38
C PHE A 79 1.15 6.15 4.46
N ASP A 80 1.54 6.62 5.65
CA ASP A 80 1.54 5.83 6.87
C ASP A 80 0.73 6.58 7.92
N LEU A 81 -0.45 6.08 8.24
CA LEU A 81 -1.38 6.75 9.14
C LEU A 81 -1.25 6.27 10.59
N TYR A 82 -0.23 5.45 10.89
CA TYR A 82 -0.07 4.82 12.21
C TYR A 82 -0.15 5.82 13.37
N ARG A 83 0.45 7.00 13.22
CA ARG A 83 0.51 8.02 14.27
C ARG A 83 -0.73 8.89 14.36
N LEU A 84 -1.63 8.81 13.40
CA LEU A 84 -2.86 9.59 13.43
C LEU A 84 -3.84 9.00 14.44
N LYS A 85 -4.59 9.86 15.11
CA LYS A 85 -5.55 9.45 16.12
C LYS A 85 -6.95 9.23 15.56
N ASN A 86 -7.29 9.94 14.47
CA ASN A 86 -8.63 9.94 13.91
C ASN A 86 -8.62 10.43 12.45
N THR A 87 -9.78 10.36 11.83
CA THR A 87 -10.00 10.79 10.45
C THR A 87 -9.74 12.28 10.25
N GLN A 88 -10.06 13.12 11.23
CA GLN A 88 -9.86 14.57 11.13
C GLN A 88 -8.38 14.92 10.94
N GLU A 89 -7.47 14.19 11.58
CA GLU A 89 -6.05 14.42 11.40
C GLU A 89 -5.60 14.07 9.97
N ALA A 90 -6.18 13.01 9.37
CA ALA A 90 -5.90 12.66 7.97
C ALA A 90 -6.42 13.75 7.03
N LEU A 91 -7.62 14.26 7.28
CA LEU A 91 -8.17 15.36 6.48
C LEU A 91 -7.33 16.62 6.59
N ALA A 92 -6.79 16.89 7.79
CA ALA A 92 -5.95 18.08 8.04
C ALA A 92 -4.65 18.09 7.24
N ILE A 93 -4.11 16.91 6.90
CA ILE A 93 -2.91 16.84 6.03
C ILE A 93 -3.23 16.90 4.54
N GLY A 94 -4.52 17.04 4.18
CA GLY A 94 -4.93 17.18 2.79
C GLY A 94 -5.01 15.87 2.03
N ILE A 95 -5.24 14.75 2.71
CA ILE A 95 -5.25 13.42 2.07
C ILE A 95 -6.24 13.32 0.91
N GLU A 96 -7.37 14.04 0.97
CA GLU A 96 -8.40 13.97 -0.06
C GLU A 96 -7.90 14.41 -1.43
N ASP A 97 -7.03 15.41 -1.50
CA ASP A 97 -6.46 15.86 -2.77
C ASP A 97 -5.63 14.76 -3.43
N TYR A 98 -4.90 13.97 -2.63
CA TYR A 98 -4.14 12.84 -3.15
C TYR A 98 -5.06 11.72 -3.61
N LEU A 99 -6.10 11.40 -2.83
CA LEU A 99 -7.08 10.35 -3.17
C LEU A 99 -7.83 10.68 -4.45
N ASP A 100 -8.11 11.97 -4.70
CA ASP A 100 -8.83 12.45 -5.88
C ASP A 100 -7.93 12.59 -7.11
N SER A 101 -6.63 12.45 -6.96
CA SER A 101 -5.67 12.71 -8.04
C SER A 101 -5.70 11.68 -9.16
N GLY A 102 -6.26 10.50 -8.93
CA GLY A 102 -6.22 9.38 -9.87
C GLY A 102 -4.92 8.60 -9.86
N ASN A 103 -3.90 9.07 -9.12
CA ASN A 103 -2.66 8.34 -8.96
C ASN A 103 -2.80 7.21 -7.94
N ILE A 104 -1.91 6.24 -8.00
CA ILE A 104 -1.90 5.16 -7.01
C ILE A 104 -1.53 5.73 -5.64
N CYS A 105 -2.38 5.46 -4.66
CA CYS A 105 -2.16 5.81 -3.27
C CYS A 105 -2.01 4.54 -2.44
N LEU A 106 -0.84 4.36 -1.84
CA LEU A 106 -0.52 3.20 -0.99
C LEU A 106 -0.66 3.65 0.46
N ILE A 107 -1.59 3.04 1.20
CA ILE A 107 -1.96 3.52 2.53
C ILE A 107 -1.74 2.42 3.56
N GLU A 108 -0.78 2.64 4.46
CA GLU A 108 -0.56 1.78 5.63
C GLU A 108 -1.39 2.31 6.79
N TRP A 109 -1.90 1.39 7.61
CA TRP A 109 -2.75 1.69 8.76
C TRP A 109 -4.03 2.46 8.39
N PRO A 110 -4.79 1.98 7.38
CA PRO A 110 -6.01 2.67 6.95
C PRO A 110 -7.09 2.71 8.06
N GLU A 111 -7.04 1.81 9.03
CA GLU A 111 -7.96 1.76 10.16
C GLU A 111 -7.94 3.04 11.01
N GLN A 112 -6.89 3.86 10.92
CA GLN A 112 -6.83 5.14 11.62
C GLN A 112 -7.75 6.21 11.03
N ALA A 113 -8.28 5.97 9.84
CA ALA A 113 -9.15 6.91 9.13
C ALA A 113 -10.24 6.14 8.37
N GLU A 114 -10.91 5.21 9.04
CA GLU A 114 -11.82 4.25 8.42
C GLU A 114 -12.96 4.92 7.63
N GLU A 115 -13.43 6.08 8.06
CA GLU A 115 -14.53 6.80 7.39
C GLU A 115 -14.16 7.28 5.97
N LEU A 116 -12.88 7.33 5.62
CA LEU A 116 -12.44 7.77 4.30
C LEU A 116 -12.63 6.71 3.21
N TRP A 117 -12.81 5.44 3.59
CA TRP A 117 -12.72 4.34 2.63
C TRP A 117 -14.05 3.90 2.04
N ASP A 118 -15.10 4.73 2.15
CA ASP A 118 -16.37 4.57 1.44
C ASP A 118 -16.26 5.01 -0.02
N ILE A 119 -15.12 4.71 -0.64
CA ILE A 119 -14.81 5.01 -2.04
C ILE A 119 -14.23 3.74 -2.65
N PRO A 120 -14.24 3.61 -3.99
CA PRO A 120 -13.61 2.44 -4.62
C PRO A 120 -12.15 2.30 -4.21
N HIS A 121 -11.78 1.13 -3.72
CA HIS A 121 -10.43 0.87 -3.26
C HIS A 121 -10.08 -0.61 -3.40
N THR A 122 -8.79 -0.90 -3.35
CA THR A 122 -8.25 -2.26 -3.32
C THR A 122 -7.69 -2.50 -1.93
N THR A 123 -8.01 -3.62 -1.31
CA THR A 123 -7.50 -3.98 0.02
C THR A 123 -6.49 -5.11 -0.08
N PHE A 124 -5.35 -4.93 0.57
CA PHE A 124 -4.32 -5.94 0.76
C PHE A 124 -4.29 -6.29 2.24
N SER A 125 -4.65 -7.52 2.57
CA SER A 125 -4.68 -8.01 3.96
C SER A 125 -3.55 -9.00 4.17
N LEU A 126 -2.60 -8.63 5.04
CA LEU A 126 -1.43 -9.43 5.34
C LEU A 126 -1.56 -10.04 6.73
N SER A 127 -1.16 -11.30 6.85
CA SER A 127 -1.14 -12.00 8.12
C SER A 127 0.06 -12.92 8.21
N LEU A 128 0.46 -13.24 9.43
CA LEU A 128 1.50 -14.23 9.68
C LEU A 128 0.92 -15.63 9.47
N ASN A 129 1.63 -16.46 8.71
CA ASN A 129 1.34 -17.89 8.65
C ASN A 129 2.18 -18.62 9.71
N ASN A 130 3.49 -18.30 9.74
CA ASN A 130 4.41 -18.72 10.78
C ASN A 130 5.59 -17.74 10.82
N GLU A 131 6.67 -18.07 11.53
CA GLU A 131 7.84 -17.19 11.69
C GLU A 131 8.45 -16.77 10.35
N TYR A 132 8.41 -17.63 9.33
CA TYR A 132 9.11 -17.42 8.06
C TYR A 132 8.19 -17.12 6.89
N THR A 133 6.91 -17.35 7.02
CA THR A 133 5.95 -17.21 5.91
C THR A 133 4.78 -16.31 6.27
N ARG A 134 4.17 -15.73 5.23
CA ARG A 134 3.04 -14.81 5.34
C ARG A 134 1.91 -15.24 4.42
N ASN A 135 0.74 -14.71 4.68
CA ASN A 135 -0.42 -14.83 3.77
C ASN A 135 -0.83 -13.44 3.31
N LEU A 136 -1.27 -13.34 2.07
CA LEU A 136 -1.76 -12.10 1.49
C LEU A 136 -3.09 -12.37 0.80
N GLU A 137 -4.11 -11.58 1.13
CA GLU A 137 -5.36 -11.50 0.38
C GLU A 137 -5.46 -10.15 -0.29
N MET A 138 -5.88 -10.15 -1.55
CA MET A 138 -6.09 -8.94 -2.33
C MET A 138 -7.52 -8.93 -2.83
N ASN A 139 -8.27 -7.90 -2.46
CA ASN A 139 -9.68 -7.71 -2.83
C ASN A 139 -9.89 -6.34 -3.48
N TRP A 140 -10.71 -6.32 -4.54
CA TRP A 140 -11.08 -5.08 -5.22
C TRP A 140 -12.50 -5.07 -5.73
#